data_f8610ba8bd6d5d8ad0c1872155a1d660
#
_entry.id   f8610ba8bd6d5d8ad0c1872155a1d660
#
_cell.length_a   1.000
_cell.length_b   1.000
_cell.length_c   1.000
_cell.angle_alpha   90.00
_cell.angle_beta   90.00
_cell.angle_gamma   90.00
#
_symmetry.space_group_name_H-M   'P 1'
#
loop_
_entity.id
_entity.type
_entity.pdbx_description
1 polymer ?
#
loop_
_entity_poly.entity_id
_entity_poly.type
_entity_poly.pdbx_seq_one_letter_code
_entity_poly.pdbx_strand_id
1 'polypeptide(L)'
;MSIASNSTVIILGSTGSIGTQGLDVIARHPERFTVTGLAAGGAHIELLAQQAAQFHVSEVAVFDETKIPALQAALAQAGAQGVRVNGGPDSVIAMAGSGANVVLNGITGSIGLEPSIAALKAGSQLALANKESVVAGGHLLFSAQVRENQINPVDSEHSAIWQSLRSGTHAEVAKLVVTASGGPFRGWKRADMENITPEQALHHPTWNMGPVVTINSSTLMNKGLEV
;
A
#
# COMPACT_ATOMS: atom_id res chain seq x y z
N MET A 1 8.07 -17.49 10.58
CA MET A 1 7.62 -16.74 11.78
C MET A 1 6.22 -17.19 12.13
N SER A 2 5.98 -17.61 13.37
CA SER A 2 4.61 -17.77 13.90
C SER A 2 4.03 -16.36 14.01
N ILE A 3 2.94 -16.06 13.30
CA ILE A 3 2.15 -14.86 13.55
C ILE A 3 1.57 -15.07 14.95
N ALA A 4 1.88 -14.14 15.86
CA ALA A 4 1.27 -14.16 17.18
C ALA A 4 -0.26 -14.18 17.01
N SER A 5 -0.97 -14.90 17.87
CA SER A 5 -2.42 -14.87 17.89
C SER A 5 -2.87 -13.41 18.06
N ASN A 6 -3.61 -12.89 17.05
CA ASN A 6 -4.14 -11.53 17.01
C ASN A 6 -3.07 -10.42 16.84
N SER A 7 -2.51 -10.29 15.63
CA SER A 7 -1.58 -9.23 15.27
C SER A 7 -2.30 -7.90 15.02
N THR A 8 -1.77 -6.82 15.60
CA THR A 8 -2.25 -5.46 15.34
C THR A 8 -1.78 -4.96 13.98
N VAL A 9 -2.68 -4.33 13.23
CA VAL A 9 -2.42 -3.86 11.86
C VAL A 9 -2.81 -2.40 11.71
N ILE A 10 -1.93 -1.62 11.10
CA ILE A 10 -2.22 -0.28 10.59
C ILE A 10 -2.22 -0.34 9.06
N ILE A 11 -3.19 0.32 8.43
CA ILE A 11 -3.29 0.39 6.98
C ILE A 11 -3.19 1.84 6.52
N LEU A 12 -2.14 2.13 5.77
CA LEU A 12 -1.90 3.42 5.13
C LEU A 12 -2.38 3.35 3.68
N GLY A 13 -3.26 4.25 3.29
CA GLY A 13 -3.96 4.20 2.02
C GLY A 13 -5.16 3.24 2.04
N SER A 14 -5.90 3.19 3.15
CA SER A 14 -6.96 2.20 3.41
C SER A 14 -8.12 2.25 2.41
N THR A 15 -8.42 3.40 1.82
CA THR A 15 -9.48 3.58 0.82
C THR A 15 -9.02 3.28 -0.61
N GLY A 16 -7.73 3.03 -0.82
CA GLY A 16 -7.17 2.62 -2.10
C GLY A 16 -7.35 1.12 -2.37
N SER A 17 -6.96 0.69 -3.58
CA SER A 17 -7.12 -0.71 -4.02
C SER A 17 -6.44 -1.72 -3.09
N ILE A 18 -5.19 -1.49 -2.70
CA ILE A 18 -4.46 -2.38 -1.78
C ILE A 18 -5.04 -2.34 -0.37
N GLY A 19 -5.42 -1.14 0.11
CA GLY A 19 -5.99 -0.98 1.44
C GLY A 19 -7.33 -1.73 1.60
N THR A 20 -8.22 -1.61 0.63
CA THR A 20 -9.52 -2.30 0.63
C THR A 20 -9.36 -3.82 0.55
N GLN A 21 -8.42 -4.31 -0.28
CA GLN A 21 -8.11 -5.74 -0.35
C GLN A 21 -7.47 -6.26 0.94
N GLY A 22 -6.59 -5.47 1.57
CA GLY A 22 -6.01 -5.80 2.87
C GLY A 22 -7.08 -5.93 3.96
N LEU A 23 -8.04 -5.01 3.99
CA LEU A 23 -9.18 -5.06 4.90
C LEU A 23 -10.09 -6.27 4.63
N ASP A 24 -10.32 -6.64 3.37
CA ASP A 24 -11.09 -7.84 3.03
C ASP A 24 -10.41 -9.12 3.55
N VAL A 25 -9.09 -9.23 3.40
CA VAL A 25 -8.32 -10.36 3.97
C VAL A 25 -8.44 -10.38 5.49
N ILE A 26 -8.31 -9.24 6.16
CA ILE A 26 -8.41 -9.14 7.62
C ILE A 26 -9.82 -9.52 8.09
N ALA A 27 -10.86 -9.06 7.39
CA ALA A 27 -12.25 -9.38 7.73
C ALA A 27 -12.57 -10.89 7.68
N ARG A 28 -11.84 -11.65 6.86
CA ARG A 28 -11.95 -13.11 6.75
C ARG A 28 -11.16 -13.86 7.83
N HIS A 29 -10.28 -13.15 8.56
CA HIS A 29 -9.40 -13.74 9.58
C HIS A 29 -9.39 -12.89 10.86
N PRO A 30 -10.56 -12.60 11.47
CA PRO A 30 -10.65 -11.70 12.62
C PRO A 30 -9.97 -12.27 13.88
N GLU A 31 -9.77 -13.57 13.95
CA GLU A 31 -9.03 -14.24 15.02
C GLU A 31 -7.52 -14.00 14.95
N ARG A 32 -7.02 -13.54 13.79
CA ARG A 32 -5.58 -13.35 13.54
C ARG A 32 -5.15 -11.91 13.54
N PHE A 33 -6.06 -10.98 13.24
CA PHE A 33 -5.73 -9.59 13.02
C PHE A 33 -6.72 -8.64 13.69
N THR A 34 -6.19 -7.56 14.24
CA THR A 34 -6.95 -6.41 14.74
C THR A 34 -6.45 -5.14 14.04
N VAL A 35 -7.32 -4.45 13.35
CA VAL A 35 -6.98 -3.14 12.76
C VAL A 35 -7.01 -2.09 13.86
N THR A 36 -5.89 -1.41 14.09
CA THR A 36 -5.76 -0.38 15.13
C THR A 36 -5.79 1.04 14.58
N GLY A 37 -5.41 1.22 13.32
CA GLY A 37 -5.39 2.53 12.68
C GLY A 37 -5.56 2.46 11.17
N LEU A 38 -6.22 3.47 10.62
CA LEU A 38 -6.44 3.63 9.17
C LEU A 38 -6.01 5.03 8.76
N ALA A 39 -5.24 5.13 7.67
CA ALA A 39 -4.91 6.42 7.07
C ALA A 39 -5.33 6.46 5.60
N ALA A 40 -5.78 7.63 5.14
CA ALA A 40 -6.16 7.87 3.74
C ALA A 40 -5.83 9.30 3.30
N GLY A 41 -5.82 9.54 1.98
CA GLY A 41 -5.54 10.86 1.41
C GLY A 41 -6.63 11.92 1.65
N GLY A 42 -7.90 11.49 1.75
CA GLY A 42 -9.05 12.39 1.95
C GLY A 42 -10.04 12.45 0.77
N ALA A 43 -9.81 11.68 -0.31
CA ALA A 43 -10.72 11.65 -1.45
C ALA A 43 -12.02 10.86 -1.19
N HIS A 44 -11.99 9.88 -0.28
CA HIS A 44 -13.11 8.98 0.01
C HIS A 44 -13.38 8.94 1.52
N ILE A 45 -13.89 10.04 2.04
CA ILE A 45 -14.10 10.26 3.50
C ILE A 45 -15.14 9.30 4.07
N GLU A 46 -16.26 9.11 3.36
CA GLU A 46 -17.35 8.23 3.76
C GLU A 46 -16.86 6.77 3.87
N LEU A 47 -16.05 6.33 2.90
CA LEU A 47 -15.47 4.98 2.92
C LEU A 47 -14.51 4.81 4.10
N LEU A 48 -13.65 5.82 4.39
CA LEU A 48 -12.76 5.79 5.54
C LEU A 48 -13.53 5.66 6.85
N ALA A 49 -14.63 6.41 6.99
CA ALA A 49 -15.50 6.35 8.17
C ALA A 49 -16.20 4.99 8.32
N GLN A 50 -16.70 4.42 7.21
CA GLN A 50 -17.30 3.09 7.19
C GLN A 50 -16.28 2.01 7.59
N GLN A 51 -15.05 2.08 7.04
CA GLN A 51 -13.96 1.18 7.42
C GLN A 51 -13.62 1.30 8.91
N ALA A 52 -13.55 2.52 9.42
CA ALA A 52 -13.27 2.76 10.84
C ALA A 52 -14.34 2.16 11.76
N ALA A 53 -15.61 2.30 11.40
CA ALA A 53 -16.72 1.71 12.14
C ALA A 53 -16.71 0.18 12.05
N GLN A 54 -16.54 -0.38 10.85
CA GLN A 54 -16.55 -1.82 10.62
C GLN A 54 -15.46 -2.55 11.39
N PHE A 55 -14.25 -1.99 11.42
CA PHE A 55 -13.09 -2.61 12.08
C PHE A 55 -12.85 -2.12 13.50
N HIS A 56 -13.74 -1.27 14.02
CA HIS A 56 -13.66 -0.72 15.39
C HIS A 56 -12.29 -0.11 15.72
N VAL A 57 -11.71 0.63 14.77
CA VAL A 57 -10.38 1.21 14.95
C VAL A 57 -10.38 2.29 16.03
N SER A 58 -9.27 2.44 16.72
CA SER A 58 -9.13 3.49 17.74
C SER A 58 -8.73 4.85 17.16
N GLU A 59 -8.18 4.87 15.93
CA GLU A 59 -7.61 6.06 15.33
C GLU A 59 -7.72 6.05 13.81
N VAL A 60 -7.98 7.23 13.23
CA VAL A 60 -7.89 7.48 11.80
C VAL A 60 -7.04 8.71 11.54
N ALA A 61 -6.29 8.71 10.43
CA ALA A 61 -5.55 9.85 9.94
C ALA A 61 -5.95 10.20 8.50
N VAL A 62 -6.12 11.49 8.23
CA VAL A 62 -6.35 11.99 6.89
C VAL A 62 -5.20 12.90 6.47
N PHE A 63 -4.59 12.61 5.30
CA PHE A 63 -3.43 13.38 4.83
C PHE A 63 -3.79 14.85 4.55
N ASP A 64 -4.95 15.10 3.95
CA ASP A 64 -5.52 16.43 3.79
C ASP A 64 -6.26 16.86 5.07
N GLU A 65 -5.60 17.65 5.90
CA GLU A 65 -6.16 18.11 7.18
C GLU A 65 -7.44 18.94 7.03
N THR A 66 -7.67 19.54 5.86
CA THR A 66 -8.92 20.29 5.59
C THR A 66 -10.15 19.38 5.60
N LYS A 67 -9.96 18.07 5.51
CA LYS A 67 -11.00 17.05 5.54
C LYS A 67 -11.38 16.57 6.94
N ILE A 68 -10.69 17.01 7.99
CA ILE A 68 -11.00 16.62 9.38
C ILE A 68 -12.47 16.84 9.73
N PRO A 69 -13.07 18.02 9.50
CA PRO A 69 -14.48 18.22 9.85
C PRO A 69 -15.45 17.27 9.12
N ALA A 70 -15.19 17.04 7.84
CA ALA A 70 -15.99 16.10 7.05
C ALA A 70 -15.84 14.65 7.56
N LEU A 71 -14.62 14.24 7.91
CA LEU A 71 -14.36 12.91 8.46
C LEU A 71 -15.03 12.72 9.83
N GLN A 72 -14.98 13.71 10.71
CA GLN A 72 -15.68 13.67 12.00
C GLN A 72 -17.19 13.51 11.84
N ALA A 73 -17.79 14.24 10.88
CA ALA A 73 -19.20 14.13 10.57
C ALA A 73 -19.56 12.74 10.01
N ALA A 74 -18.74 12.20 9.10
CA ALA A 74 -18.94 10.87 8.53
C ALA A 74 -18.78 9.76 9.59
N LEU A 75 -17.81 9.87 10.50
CA LEU A 75 -17.64 8.94 11.63
C LEU A 75 -18.85 8.96 12.56
N ALA A 76 -19.40 10.13 12.84
CA ALA A 76 -20.63 10.26 13.64
C ALA A 76 -21.82 9.54 12.96
N GLN A 77 -21.98 9.70 11.65
CA GLN A 77 -23.02 9.02 10.87
C GLN A 77 -22.81 7.50 10.82
N ALA A 78 -21.55 7.05 10.78
CA ALA A 78 -21.19 5.64 10.81
C ALA A 78 -21.26 4.99 12.21
N GLY A 79 -21.60 5.75 13.27
CA GLY A 79 -21.65 5.25 14.64
C GLY A 79 -20.28 5.10 15.31
N ALA A 80 -19.25 5.77 14.82
CA ALA A 80 -17.86 5.67 15.26
C ALA A 80 -17.32 6.98 15.90
N GLN A 81 -18.15 7.67 16.73
CA GLN A 81 -17.81 8.98 17.30
C GLN A 81 -16.61 8.96 18.27
N GLY A 82 -16.27 7.79 18.82
CA GLY A 82 -15.13 7.63 19.75
C GLY A 82 -13.76 7.49 19.07
N VAL A 83 -13.72 7.43 17.74
CA VAL A 83 -12.48 7.30 16.98
C VAL A 83 -11.70 8.60 17.01
N ARG A 84 -10.41 8.54 17.37
CA ARG A 84 -9.50 9.68 17.32
C ARG A 84 -9.20 10.05 15.88
N VAL A 85 -9.37 11.33 15.54
CA VAL A 85 -9.14 11.85 14.18
C VAL A 85 -7.93 12.77 14.20
N ASN A 86 -6.95 12.47 13.35
CA ASN A 86 -5.76 13.30 13.13
C ASN A 86 -5.67 13.66 11.64
N GLY A 87 -4.95 14.75 11.34
CA GLY A 87 -4.75 15.23 9.98
C GLY A 87 -3.34 15.70 9.70
N GLY A 88 -3.03 15.81 8.42
CA GLY A 88 -1.73 16.21 7.91
C GLY A 88 -0.73 15.07 7.77
N PRO A 89 0.37 15.30 7.01
CA PRO A 89 1.41 14.31 6.76
C PRO A 89 2.01 13.73 8.05
N ASP A 90 2.31 14.57 9.02
CA ASP A 90 2.94 14.18 10.28
C ASP A 90 2.07 13.21 11.09
N SER A 91 0.74 13.32 10.98
CA SER A 91 -0.18 12.40 11.65
C SER A 91 -0.12 10.98 11.03
N VAL A 92 0.05 10.88 9.72
CA VAL A 92 0.22 9.60 9.02
C VAL A 92 1.56 8.96 9.40
N ILE A 93 2.63 9.76 9.49
CA ILE A 93 3.95 9.30 9.93
C ILE A 93 3.91 8.81 11.37
N ALA A 94 3.30 9.60 12.28
CA ALA A 94 3.14 9.25 13.69
C ALA A 94 2.33 7.95 13.86
N MET A 95 1.22 7.80 13.13
CA MET A 95 0.43 6.58 13.13
C MET A 95 1.26 5.38 12.67
N ALA A 96 2.00 5.49 11.58
CA ALA A 96 2.86 4.42 11.09
C ALA A 96 3.92 3.99 12.11
N GLY A 97 4.46 4.97 12.86
CA GLY A 97 5.47 4.76 13.90
C GLY A 97 4.92 4.36 15.29
N SER A 98 3.63 4.09 15.43
CA SER A 98 3.01 3.81 16.73
C SER A 98 3.27 2.39 17.29
N GLY A 99 3.99 1.53 16.55
CA GLY A 99 4.44 0.22 17.04
C GLY A 99 3.44 -0.91 16.85
N ALA A 100 2.56 -0.83 15.85
CA ALA A 100 1.73 -1.97 15.46
C ALA A 100 2.60 -3.15 14.98
N ASN A 101 2.10 -4.39 15.11
CA ASN A 101 2.85 -5.56 14.63
C ASN A 101 3.11 -5.50 13.12
N VAL A 102 2.12 -5.02 12.36
CA VAL A 102 2.20 -4.89 10.89
C VAL A 102 1.73 -3.51 10.47
N VAL A 103 2.46 -2.90 9.55
CA VAL A 103 2.00 -1.70 8.82
C VAL A 103 1.92 -2.05 7.33
N LEU A 104 0.72 -2.02 6.78
CA LEU A 104 0.48 -2.14 5.33
C LEU A 104 0.56 -0.74 4.71
N ASN A 105 1.57 -0.50 3.88
CA ASN A 105 1.69 0.76 3.15
C ASN A 105 1.26 0.61 1.69
N GLY A 106 0.04 1.08 1.40
CA GLY A 106 -0.55 1.20 0.06
C GLY A 106 -0.69 2.64 -0.43
N ILE A 107 0.06 3.58 0.16
CA ILE A 107 0.11 4.98 -0.31
C ILE A 107 0.77 5.02 -1.69
N THR A 108 0.22 5.77 -2.61
CA THR A 108 0.80 5.95 -3.96
C THR A 108 1.85 7.07 -3.95
N GLY A 109 2.97 6.86 -4.64
CA GLY A 109 4.03 7.86 -4.79
C GLY A 109 5.03 7.90 -3.63
N SER A 110 6.05 8.75 -3.74
CA SER A 110 7.16 8.82 -2.79
C SER A 110 6.79 9.32 -1.38
N ILE A 111 5.61 9.92 -1.21
CA ILE A 111 5.10 10.36 0.10
C ILE A 111 4.90 9.20 1.09
N GLY A 112 4.88 7.96 0.63
CA GLY A 112 4.85 6.76 1.47
C GLY A 112 6.20 6.41 2.12
N LEU A 113 7.31 7.08 1.76
CA LEU A 113 8.65 6.78 2.26
C LEU A 113 8.80 7.06 3.75
N GLU A 114 8.45 8.26 4.21
CA GLU A 114 8.60 8.64 5.63
C GLU A 114 7.75 7.78 6.57
N PRO A 115 6.46 7.50 6.27
CA PRO A 115 5.68 6.54 7.05
C PRO A 115 6.29 5.13 7.07
N SER A 116 6.90 4.67 5.95
CA SER A 116 7.59 3.37 5.91
C SER A 116 8.80 3.34 6.83
N ILE A 117 9.60 4.41 6.82
CA ILE A 117 10.77 4.55 7.72
C ILE A 117 10.31 4.58 9.19
N ALA A 118 9.25 5.30 9.51
CA ALA A 118 8.69 5.36 10.85
C ALA A 118 8.23 3.98 11.35
N ALA A 119 7.52 3.23 10.51
CA ALA A 119 7.09 1.87 10.81
C ALA A 119 8.27 0.93 11.10
N LEU A 120 9.31 0.98 10.27
CA LEU A 120 10.50 0.14 10.43
C LEU A 120 11.25 0.47 11.73
N LYS A 121 11.48 1.76 12.02
CA LYS A 121 12.13 2.22 13.26
C LYS A 121 11.35 1.82 14.51
N ALA A 122 10.02 1.78 14.44
CA ALA A 122 9.15 1.31 15.52
C ALA A 122 9.14 -0.22 15.69
N GLY A 123 9.84 -0.97 14.84
CA GLY A 123 9.92 -2.42 14.90
C GLY A 123 8.77 -3.16 14.22
N SER A 124 7.85 -2.45 13.56
CA SER A 124 6.75 -3.05 12.82
C SER A 124 7.25 -3.88 11.63
N GLN A 125 6.56 -4.96 11.31
CA GLN A 125 6.70 -5.62 10.01
C GLN A 125 6.07 -4.72 8.95
N LEU A 126 6.83 -4.27 7.96
CA LEU A 126 6.34 -3.45 6.87
C LEU A 126 5.87 -4.33 5.70
N ALA A 127 4.57 -4.34 5.44
CA ALA A 127 3.97 -4.89 4.22
C ALA A 127 3.93 -3.77 3.17
N LEU A 128 4.89 -3.77 2.25
CA LEU A 128 5.16 -2.64 1.36
C LEU A 128 4.59 -2.89 -0.04
N ALA A 129 3.52 -2.15 -0.39
CA ALA A 129 2.99 -2.08 -1.75
C ALA A 129 3.52 -0.87 -2.53
N ASN A 130 4.06 0.13 -1.83
CA ASN A 130 4.57 1.38 -2.38
C ASN A 130 6.01 1.19 -2.86
N LYS A 131 6.21 0.80 -4.11
CA LYS A 131 7.53 0.63 -4.72
C LYS A 131 8.23 1.95 -5.01
N GLU A 132 7.49 3.02 -5.20
CA GLU A 132 8.03 4.36 -5.44
C GLU A 132 8.89 4.85 -4.25
N SER A 133 8.57 4.43 -3.05
CA SER A 133 9.40 4.69 -1.86
C SER A 133 10.77 4.02 -1.94
N VAL A 134 10.85 2.81 -2.51
CA VAL A 134 12.12 2.09 -2.70
C VAL A 134 12.96 2.78 -3.77
N VAL A 135 12.33 3.21 -4.88
CA VAL A 135 13.00 3.96 -5.94
C VAL A 135 13.53 5.31 -5.42
N ALA A 136 12.72 6.03 -4.64
CA ALA A 136 13.08 7.36 -4.14
C ALA A 136 14.12 7.34 -3.02
N GLY A 137 14.09 6.35 -2.15
CA GLY A 137 14.91 6.35 -0.94
C GLY A 137 15.22 4.96 -0.39
N GLY A 138 15.44 3.96 -1.24
CA GLY A 138 15.66 2.57 -0.81
C GLY A 138 16.78 2.42 0.21
N HIS A 139 17.88 3.13 0.03
CA HIS A 139 18.98 3.12 1.01
C HIS A 139 18.56 3.62 2.41
N LEU A 140 17.68 4.62 2.49
CA LEU A 140 17.12 5.11 3.74
C LEU A 140 16.16 4.08 4.35
N LEU A 141 15.34 3.48 3.50
CA LEU A 141 14.37 2.47 3.91
C LEU A 141 15.06 1.23 4.48
N PHE A 142 16.04 0.68 3.75
CA PHE A 142 16.77 -0.51 4.20
C PHE A 142 17.61 -0.24 5.46
N SER A 143 18.19 0.96 5.59
CA SER A 143 18.93 1.36 6.78
C SER A 143 18.05 1.58 8.03
N ALA A 144 16.76 1.81 7.84
CA ALA A 144 15.80 2.00 8.93
C ALA A 144 15.35 0.69 9.60
N GLN A 145 15.66 -0.46 8.99
CA GLN A 145 15.32 -1.75 9.58
C GLN A 145 16.07 -1.97 10.91
N VAL A 146 15.35 -2.40 11.92
CA VAL A 146 15.90 -2.75 13.24
C VAL A 146 16.10 -4.26 13.40
N ARG A 147 15.67 -5.06 12.43
CA ARG A 147 15.88 -6.51 12.34
C ARG A 147 15.81 -6.98 10.90
N GLU A 148 16.37 -8.14 10.63
CA GLU A 148 16.32 -8.77 9.30
C GLU A 148 14.88 -9.13 8.88
N ASN A 149 14.64 -9.14 7.58
CA ASN A 149 13.37 -9.54 6.97
C ASN A 149 12.16 -8.74 7.48
N GLN A 150 12.37 -7.47 7.81
CA GLN A 150 11.30 -6.59 8.33
C GLN A 150 10.41 -6.03 7.22
N ILE A 151 10.84 -6.10 5.95
CA ILE A 151 10.08 -5.64 4.79
C ILE A 151 9.56 -6.86 4.03
N ASN A 152 8.23 -6.92 3.86
CA ASN A 152 7.54 -7.90 3.02
C ASN A 152 6.95 -7.18 1.80
N PRO A 153 7.35 -7.53 0.58
CA PRO A 153 6.77 -6.93 -0.61
C PRO A 153 5.31 -7.38 -0.81
N VAL A 154 4.45 -6.42 -1.11
CA VAL A 154 3.03 -6.63 -1.46
C VAL A 154 2.79 -6.42 -2.96
N ASP A 155 3.61 -5.56 -3.61
CA ASP A 155 3.65 -5.50 -5.07
C ASP A 155 3.75 -6.90 -5.66
N SER A 156 2.93 -7.22 -6.65
CA SER A 156 2.70 -8.61 -7.06
C SER A 156 3.94 -9.28 -7.62
N GLU A 157 4.71 -8.60 -8.42
CA GLU A 157 5.93 -9.12 -9.03
C GLU A 157 7.06 -9.28 -8.01
N HIS A 158 7.26 -8.28 -7.17
CA HIS A 158 8.22 -8.36 -6.07
C HIS A 158 7.87 -9.47 -5.08
N SER A 159 6.58 -9.60 -4.73
CA SER A 159 6.10 -10.65 -3.85
C SER A 159 6.31 -12.05 -4.45
N ALA A 160 6.02 -12.22 -5.75
CA ALA A 160 6.24 -13.48 -6.44
C ALA A 160 7.71 -13.89 -6.45
N ILE A 161 8.62 -12.96 -6.76
CA ILE A 161 10.08 -13.20 -6.71
C ILE A 161 10.53 -13.52 -5.28
N TRP A 162 10.13 -12.70 -4.29
CA TRP A 162 10.48 -12.90 -2.89
C TRP A 162 10.03 -14.26 -2.35
N GLN A 163 8.81 -14.69 -2.68
CA GLN A 163 8.30 -16.00 -2.29
C GLN A 163 9.07 -17.13 -2.98
N SER A 164 9.38 -16.99 -4.26
CA SER A 164 10.15 -17.98 -5.02
C SER A 164 11.58 -18.14 -4.48
N LEU A 165 12.22 -17.04 -4.09
CA LEU A 165 13.57 -17.05 -3.53
C LEU A 165 13.66 -17.77 -2.16
N ARG A 166 12.53 -17.97 -1.48
CA ARG A 166 12.48 -18.71 -0.20
C ARG A 166 12.56 -20.23 -0.35
N SER A 167 12.45 -20.75 -1.57
CA SER A 167 12.48 -22.20 -1.82
C SER A 167 13.88 -22.80 -1.96
N GLY A 168 14.93 -21.97 -1.93
CA GLY A 168 16.31 -22.40 -2.09
C GLY A 168 17.32 -21.37 -1.54
N THR A 169 18.56 -21.49 -1.95
CA THR A 169 19.63 -20.56 -1.60
C THR A 169 19.92 -19.57 -2.73
N HIS A 170 20.49 -18.42 -2.42
CA HIS A 170 20.88 -17.43 -3.43
C HIS A 170 21.87 -17.99 -4.46
N ALA A 171 22.71 -18.96 -4.08
CA ALA A 171 23.67 -19.60 -4.98
C ALA A 171 22.99 -20.47 -6.08
N GLU A 172 21.76 -20.88 -5.86
CA GLU A 172 20.97 -21.67 -6.82
C GLU A 172 20.18 -20.82 -7.81
N VAL A 173 20.19 -19.48 -7.64
CA VAL A 173 19.44 -18.56 -8.51
C VAL A 173 20.21 -18.33 -9.81
N ALA A 174 19.74 -18.89 -10.91
CA ALA A 174 20.34 -18.67 -12.22
C ALA A 174 19.93 -17.30 -12.84
N LYS A 175 18.70 -16.87 -12.62
CA LYS A 175 18.17 -15.57 -13.10
C LYS A 175 16.88 -15.19 -12.38
N LEU A 176 16.58 -13.90 -12.35
CA LEU A 176 15.28 -13.35 -11.97
C LEU A 176 14.48 -13.03 -13.24
N VAL A 177 13.19 -13.36 -13.24
CA VAL A 177 12.27 -13.07 -14.33
C VAL A 177 11.13 -12.23 -13.79
N VAL A 178 11.12 -10.94 -14.15
CA VAL A 178 10.04 -10.01 -13.79
C VAL A 178 8.93 -10.14 -14.84
N THR A 179 7.75 -10.54 -14.42
CA THR A 179 6.59 -10.70 -15.30
C THR A 179 5.90 -9.37 -15.58
N ALA A 180 5.22 -9.26 -16.72
CA ALA A 180 4.44 -8.09 -17.10
C ALA A 180 3.21 -8.51 -17.91
N SER A 181 2.09 -7.76 -17.77
CA SER A 181 0.92 -7.91 -18.65
C SER A 181 1.23 -7.49 -20.07
N GLY A 182 2.12 -6.51 -20.23
CA GLY A 182 2.46 -5.84 -21.48
C GLY A 182 1.57 -4.64 -21.81
N GLY A 183 0.55 -4.38 -20.99
CA GLY A 183 -0.36 -3.24 -21.16
C GLY A 183 -1.24 -3.32 -22.42
N PRO A 184 -1.99 -2.23 -22.73
CA PRO A 184 -2.94 -2.19 -23.84
C PRO A 184 -2.26 -2.24 -25.22
N PHE A 185 -0.98 -1.89 -25.32
CA PHE A 185 -0.25 -1.83 -26.59
C PHE A 185 0.61 -3.07 -26.85
N ARG A 186 0.43 -4.12 -26.08
CA ARG A 186 1.13 -5.39 -26.26
C ARG A 186 0.89 -5.93 -27.70
N GLY A 187 1.96 -6.14 -28.44
CA GLY A 187 1.91 -6.65 -29.81
C GLY A 187 1.73 -5.57 -30.90
N TRP A 188 1.54 -4.30 -30.51
CA TRP A 188 1.50 -3.21 -31.47
C TRP A 188 2.88 -2.92 -32.04
N LYS A 189 2.93 -2.53 -33.32
CA LYS A 189 4.14 -2.04 -33.95
C LYS A 189 4.36 -0.57 -33.61
N ARG A 190 5.60 -0.10 -33.63
CA ARG A 190 5.94 1.29 -33.32
C ARG A 190 5.13 2.30 -34.17
N ALA A 191 4.93 2.00 -35.48
CA ALA A 191 4.14 2.85 -36.36
C ALA A 191 2.67 2.99 -35.92
N ASP A 192 2.11 1.96 -35.30
CA ASP A 192 0.72 1.98 -34.84
C ASP A 192 0.56 2.81 -33.55
N MET A 193 1.67 3.14 -32.90
CA MET A 193 1.70 3.88 -31.62
C MET A 193 1.85 5.40 -31.80
N GLU A 194 2.06 5.91 -33.02
CA GLU A 194 2.33 7.34 -33.26
C GLU A 194 1.18 8.25 -32.83
N ASN A 195 -0.05 7.75 -32.87
CA ASN A 195 -1.26 8.53 -32.58
C ASN A 195 -2.07 7.94 -31.44
N ILE A 196 -1.44 7.28 -30.47
CA ILE A 196 -2.15 6.76 -29.29
C ILE A 196 -2.69 7.90 -28.44
N THR A 197 -3.88 7.70 -27.87
CA THR A 197 -4.53 8.68 -27.01
C THR A 197 -4.42 8.29 -25.53
N PRO A 198 -4.58 9.24 -24.60
CA PRO A 198 -4.64 8.94 -23.17
C PRO A 198 -5.73 7.91 -22.81
N GLU A 199 -6.87 7.97 -23.50
CA GLU A 199 -7.99 7.05 -23.28
C GLU A 199 -7.61 5.62 -23.64
N GLN A 200 -6.88 5.42 -24.75
CA GLN A 200 -6.35 4.12 -25.14
C GLN A 200 -5.33 3.59 -24.11
N ALA A 201 -4.46 4.48 -23.59
CA ALA A 201 -3.48 4.13 -22.58
C ALA A 201 -4.13 3.77 -21.24
N LEU A 202 -5.30 4.35 -20.92
CA LEU A 202 -6.07 4.04 -19.71
C LEU A 202 -6.91 2.75 -19.82
N HIS A 203 -7.00 2.14 -21.01
CA HIS A 203 -7.78 0.93 -21.24
C HIS A 203 -6.93 -0.32 -21.05
N HIS A 204 -6.70 -0.74 -19.81
CA HIS A 204 -5.94 -1.97 -19.55
C HIS A 204 -6.74 -3.22 -19.94
N PRO A 205 -6.14 -4.19 -20.69
CA PRO A 205 -6.89 -5.33 -21.25
C PRO A 205 -7.38 -6.33 -20.20
N THR A 206 -6.80 -6.34 -19.00
CA THR A 206 -7.05 -7.38 -17.99
C THR A 206 -7.51 -6.82 -16.65
N TRP A 207 -6.96 -5.67 -16.22
CA TRP A 207 -7.13 -5.15 -14.87
C TRP A 207 -7.86 -3.82 -14.85
N ASN A 208 -8.73 -3.64 -13.87
CA ASN A 208 -9.29 -2.33 -13.53
C ASN A 208 -8.49 -1.74 -12.37
N MET A 209 -7.61 -0.80 -12.68
CA MET A 209 -6.67 -0.19 -11.75
C MET A 209 -6.84 1.33 -11.72
N GLY A 210 -6.21 1.99 -10.74
CA GLY A 210 -6.12 3.45 -10.72
C GLY A 210 -5.38 4.00 -11.97
N PRO A 211 -5.67 5.26 -12.38
CA PRO A 211 -5.15 5.82 -13.63
C PRO A 211 -3.63 5.85 -13.71
N VAL A 212 -2.94 6.14 -12.62
CA VAL A 212 -1.46 6.20 -12.58
C VAL A 212 -0.85 4.83 -12.89
N VAL A 213 -1.32 3.76 -12.22
CA VAL A 213 -0.81 2.40 -12.44
C VAL A 213 -1.15 1.92 -13.84
N THR A 214 -2.32 2.29 -14.38
CA THR A 214 -2.74 1.91 -15.74
C THR A 214 -1.84 2.55 -16.79
N ILE A 215 -1.53 3.83 -16.67
CA ILE A 215 -0.59 4.53 -17.56
C ILE A 215 0.82 3.95 -17.43
N ASN A 216 1.28 3.68 -16.22
CA ASN A 216 2.58 3.04 -15.98
C ASN A 216 2.66 1.64 -16.62
N SER A 217 1.55 0.90 -16.63
CA SER A 217 1.46 -0.38 -17.32
C SER A 217 1.55 -0.21 -18.84
N SER A 218 0.84 0.77 -19.41
CA SER A 218 0.82 1.04 -20.86
C SER A 218 2.18 1.43 -21.43
N THR A 219 3.00 2.11 -20.63
CA THR A 219 4.35 2.59 -20.99
C THR A 219 5.47 1.64 -20.56
N LEU A 220 5.16 0.53 -19.90
CA LEU A 220 6.10 -0.34 -19.18
C LEU A 220 6.86 0.35 -18.03
N MET A 221 6.50 1.58 -17.67
CA MET A 221 7.11 2.29 -16.54
C MET A 221 6.89 1.54 -15.23
N ASN A 222 5.75 0.84 -15.10
CA ASN A 222 5.50 -0.03 -13.93
C ASN A 222 6.64 -1.05 -13.74
N LYS A 223 7.10 -1.67 -14.82
CA LYS A 223 8.25 -2.59 -14.76
C LYS A 223 9.57 -1.86 -14.54
N GLY A 224 9.72 -0.67 -15.12
CA GLY A 224 10.90 0.18 -14.89
C GLY A 224 11.07 0.58 -13.41
N LEU A 225 9.97 0.73 -12.68
CA LEU A 225 10.00 1.00 -11.23
C LEU A 225 10.32 -0.27 -10.39
N GLU A 226 10.13 -1.46 -10.95
CA GLU A 226 10.34 -2.74 -10.26
C GLU A 226 11.74 -3.33 -10.47
N VAL A 227 12.52 -2.81 -11.42
CA VAL A 227 13.88 -3.24 -11.75
C VAL A 227 14.91 -2.33 -11.09
#